data_96ef25c534fcacfbbf8b22e6f4a338c3
#
_entry.id   96ef25c534fcacfbbf8b22e6f4a338c3
#
_cell.length_a   1.000
_cell.length_b   1.000
_cell.length_c   1.000
_cell.angle_alpha   90.00
_cell.angle_beta   90.00
_cell.angle_gamma   90.00
#
_symmetry.space_group_name_H-M   'P 1'
#
loop_
_entity.id
_entity.type
_entity.pdbx_description
1 polymer ?
#
loop_
_entity_poly.entity_id
_entity_poly.type
_entity_poly.pdbx_seq_one_letter_code
_entity_poly.pdbx_strand_id
1 'polypeptide(L)'
;MQTDNKNNWRLLFTPNVDPYMNMAIDEALTRKCIDSEDRPAAIRFYTWKETSCSIGYFQKIESVLKTLKDKSVPIVRRPTGGGIVFHGNDITFSIVKGRTPGNRLEDISYFYELIGKSISGGLERLGFTCTFYLPEEAAHHSEPKIKPLNNHLAQQSFCSVTPAMYDILINGSKVAGYAARKSQGVTLCQGYLDVFKDWKRKYRNSRTKIINLLFDNLASSFKNVFGITFTPAQLTEEEKTLAYKIRDKKYACNEWNYRR
;
A
#
# COMPACT_ATOMS: atom_id res chain seq x y z
N MET A 1 4.90 -14.25 33.69
CA MET A 1 3.85 -13.57 32.89
C MET A 1 4.29 -13.60 31.44
N GLN A 2 3.78 -14.55 30.65
CA GLN A 2 3.93 -14.51 29.20
C GLN A 2 3.06 -13.35 28.72
N THR A 3 3.68 -12.22 28.38
CA THR A 3 3.02 -11.11 27.71
C THR A 3 2.54 -11.61 26.35
N ASP A 4 1.25 -11.46 26.12
CA ASP A 4 0.53 -11.87 24.92
C ASP A 4 1.20 -11.26 23.67
N ASN A 5 2.09 -12.02 23.04
CA ASN A 5 2.97 -11.55 21.95
C ASN A 5 2.19 -11.30 20.63
N LYS A 6 0.87 -11.58 20.63
CA LYS A 6 0.02 -11.50 19.44
C LYS A 6 -0.26 -10.07 18.95
N ASN A 7 -0.12 -9.09 19.83
CA ASN A 7 -0.37 -7.68 19.51
C ASN A 7 0.92 -6.89 19.25
N ASN A 8 2.08 -7.55 19.25
CA ASN A 8 3.35 -6.90 18.94
C ASN A 8 3.75 -7.18 17.49
N TRP A 9 3.74 -6.14 16.65
CA TRP A 9 4.04 -6.23 15.24
C TRP A 9 5.44 -5.70 14.94
N ARG A 10 6.09 -6.27 13.96
CA ARG A 10 7.34 -5.73 13.43
C ARG A 10 7.03 -4.47 12.62
N LEU A 11 7.78 -3.39 12.86
CA LEU A 11 7.73 -2.15 12.09
C LEU A 11 8.99 -2.02 11.26
N LEU A 12 8.85 -2.05 9.94
CA LEU A 12 9.96 -1.93 9.01
C LEU A 12 9.84 -0.62 8.21
N PHE A 13 10.98 0.02 7.95
CA PHE A 13 11.09 1.12 7.01
C PHE A 13 12.22 0.84 6.02
N THR A 14 11.88 0.72 4.72
CA THR A 14 12.82 0.41 3.65
C THR A 14 12.70 1.43 2.53
N PRO A 15 13.34 2.59 2.67
CA PRO A 15 13.29 3.64 1.66
C PRO A 15 14.13 3.31 0.44
N ASN A 16 13.78 3.90 -0.71
CA ASN A 16 14.60 3.93 -1.92
C ASN A 16 14.95 2.54 -2.48
N VAL A 17 13.96 1.65 -2.55
CA VAL A 17 14.12 0.28 -3.05
C VAL A 17 13.57 0.17 -4.47
N ASP A 18 14.22 -0.63 -5.33
CA ASP A 18 13.77 -0.85 -6.71
C ASP A 18 12.39 -1.55 -6.76
N PRO A 19 11.62 -1.35 -7.84
CA PRO A 19 10.22 -1.82 -7.90
C PRO A 19 10.08 -3.33 -7.76
N TYR A 20 10.98 -4.11 -8.32
CA TYR A 20 10.92 -5.57 -8.28
C TYR A 20 11.27 -6.11 -6.89
N MET A 21 12.26 -5.48 -6.25
CA MET A 21 12.66 -5.83 -4.88
C MET A 21 11.57 -5.45 -3.88
N ASN A 22 10.86 -4.32 -4.08
CA ASN A 22 9.74 -3.95 -3.20
C ASN A 22 8.69 -5.07 -3.14
N MET A 23 8.28 -5.60 -4.29
CA MET A 23 7.33 -6.72 -4.34
C MET A 23 7.91 -8.02 -3.80
N ALA A 24 9.19 -8.26 -4.04
CA ALA A 24 9.87 -9.46 -3.55
C ALA A 24 10.01 -9.48 -2.02
N ILE A 25 10.27 -8.34 -1.39
CA ILE A 25 10.31 -8.21 0.08
C ILE A 25 8.93 -8.50 0.67
N ASP A 26 7.86 -7.92 0.12
CA ASP A 26 6.50 -8.15 0.62
C ASP A 26 6.12 -9.65 0.50
N GLU A 27 6.51 -10.31 -0.60
CA GLU A 27 6.29 -11.75 -0.74
C GLU A 27 7.19 -12.58 0.20
N ALA A 28 8.44 -12.18 0.42
CA ALA A 28 9.33 -12.85 1.35
C ALA A 28 8.80 -12.81 2.78
N LEU A 29 8.35 -11.64 3.24
CA LEU A 29 7.68 -11.48 4.54
C LEU A 29 6.43 -12.35 4.64
N THR A 30 5.64 -12.41 3.57
CA THR A 30 4.43 -13.25 3.51
C THR A 30 4.77 -14.74 3.62
N ARG A 31 5.77 -15.23 2.88
CA ARG A 31 6.21 -16.63 2.94
C ARG A 31 6.77 -16.98 4.34
N LYS A 32 7.62 -16.12 4.89
CA LYS A 32 8.14 -16.33 6.26
C LYS A 32 7.03 -16.36 7.32
N CYS A 33 5.99 -15.55 7.14
CA CYS A 33 4.80 -15.61 8.01
C CYS A 33 4.01 -16.92 7.83
N ILE A 34 3.92 -17.46 6.60
CA ILE A 34 3.28 -18.76 6.32
C ILE A 34 4.06 -19.90 6.99
N ASP A 35 5.39 -19.88 6.86
CA ASP A 35 6.29 -20.94 7.32
C ASP A 35 6.52 -20.92 8.84
N SER A 36 6.16 -19.84 9.54
CA SER A 36 6.30 -19.70 10.98
C SER A 36 5.06 -20.15 11.74
N GLU A 37 5.24 -20.92 12.80
CA GLU A 37 4.15 -21.31 13.72
C GLU A 37 3.50 -20.10 14.38
N ASP A 38 4.30 -19.13 14.83
CA ASP A 38 3.83 -17.91 15.49
C ASP A 38 3.20 -16.90 14.54
N ARG A 39 3.38 -17.08 13.23
CA ARG A 39 2.83 -16.19 12.18
C ARG A 39 2.98 -14.70 12.50
N PRO A 40 4.20 -14.21 12.70
CA PRO A 40 4.45 -12.85 13.18
C PRO A 40 3.87 -11.82 12.21
N ALA A 41 3.15 -10.84 12.75
CA ALA A 41 2.63 -9.74 11.97
C ALA A 41 3.70 -8.66 11.75
N ALA A 42 3.65 -8.03 10.59
CA ALA A 42 4.55 -6.95 10.22
C ALA A 42 3.81 -5.87 9.44
N ILE A 43 4.18 -4.62 9.69
CA ILE A 43 3.88 -3.50 8.80
C ILE A 43 5.21 -2.96 8.25
N ARG A 44 5.26 -2.75 6.97
CA ARG A 44 6.42 -2.20 6.28
C ARG A 44 5.99 -0.95 5.52
N PHE A 45 6.68 0.17 5.77
CA PHE A 45 6.61 1.37 4.94
C PHE A 45 7.82 1.44 4.03
N TYR A 46 7.64 1.87 2.79
CA TYR A 46 8.72 1.93 1.82
C TYR A 46 8.51 3.00 0.77
N THR A 47 9.58 3.37 0.09
CA THR A 47 9.55 4.25 -1.07
C THR A 47 10.26 3.60 -2.26
N TRP A 48 10.08 4.18 -3.41
CA TRP A 48 10.56 3.66 -4.68
C TRP A 48 11.83 4.40 -5.11
N LYS A 49 12.81 3.64 -5.58
CA LYS A 49 14.08 4.16 -6.05
C LYS A 49 13.93 5.05 -7.28
N GLU A 50 12.96 4.71 -8.12
CA GLU A 50 12.70 5.37 -9.40
C GLU A 50 11.21 5.48 -9.67
N THR A 51 10.84 6.36 -10.60
CA THR A 51 9.48 6.39 -11.13
C THR A 51 9.16 5.04 -11.75
N SER A 52 8.09 4.42 -11.29
CA SER A 52 7.68 3.09 -11.69
C SER A 52 6.16 2.94 -11.70
N CYS A 53 5.71 1.85 -12.26
CA CYS A 53 4.29 1.51 -12.34
C CYS A 53 4.05 0.14 -11.70
N SER A 54 3.19 0.05 -10.70
CA SER A 54 2.71 -1.24 -10.23
C SER A 54 1.30 -1.52 -10.75
N ILE A 55 1.07 -2.76 -11.19
CA ILE A 55 -0.22 -3.22 -11.71
C ILE A 55 -0.79 -4.32 -10.84
N GLY A 56 -2.11 -4.34 -10.70
CA GLY A 56 -2.80 -5.37 -9.94
C GLY A 56 -2.68 -6.76 -10.58
N TYR A 57 -2.82 -7.80 -9.77
CA TYR A 57 -2.66 -9.20 -10.18
C TYR A 57 -3.46 -9.57 -11.43
N PHE A 58 -4.67 -9.04 -11.58
CA PHE A 58 -5.61 -9.39 -12.66
C PHE A 58 -5.58 -8.43 -13.87
N GLN A 59 -4.72 -7.40 -13.84
CA GLN A 59 -4.65 -6.42 -14.92
C GLN A 59 -4.13 -7.05 -16.22
N LYS A 60 -4.79 -6.74 -17.35
CA LYS A 60 -4.34 -7.12 -18.69
C LYS A 60 -3.22 -6.18 -19.13
N ILE A 61 -2.08 -6.73 -19.49
CA ILE A 61 -0.89 -5.94 -19.82
C ILE A 61 -1.10 -5.05 -21.03
N GLU A 62 -1.85 -5.49 -22.05
CA GLU A 62 -2.13 -4.67 -23.22
C GLU A 62 -2.86 -3.38 -22.85
N SER A 63 -3.80 -3.46 -21.90
CA SER A 63 -4.52 -2.29 -21.40
C SER A 63 -3.59 -1.33 -20.67
N VAL A 64 -2.65 -1.88 -19.89
CA VAL A 64 -1.64 -1.09 -19.17
C VAL A 64 -0.73 -0.36 -20.16
N LEU A 65 -0.18 -1.07 -21.16
CA LEU A 65 0.73 -0.51 -22.15
C LEU A 65 0.09 0.59 -23.03
N LYS A 66 -1.22 0.47 -23.31
CA LYS A 66 -1.99 1.54 -23.99
C LYS A 66 -2.10 2.80 -23.14
N THR A 67 -2.05 2.66 -21.84
CA THR A 67 -2.23 3.74 -20.87
C THR A 67 -0.93 4.47 -20.56
N LEU A 68 0.19 3.78 -20.62
CA LEU A 68 1.51 4.35 -20.33
C LEU A 68 1.95 5.27 -21.47
N LYS A 69 2.14 6.56 -21.14
CA LYS A 69 2.74 7.54 -22.06
C LYS A 69 4.22 7.26 -22.30
N ASP A 70 4.92 6.90 -21.25
CA ASP A 70 6.33 6.54 -21.29
C ASP A 70 6.48 5.03 -21.06
N LYS A 71 6.91 4.34 -22.10
CA LYS A 71 7.10 2.88 -22.10
C LYS A 71 8.42 2.45 -21.44
N SER A 72 9.28 3.38 -21.08
CA SER A 72 10.54 3.10 -20.37
C SER A 72 10.33 2.93 -18.85
N VAL A 73 9.16 3.33 -18.34
CA VAL A 73 8.83 3.20 -16.91
C VAL A 73 8.76 1.73 -16.51
N PRO A 74 9.56 1.28 -15.51
CA PRO A 74 9.50 -0.09 -15.02
C PRO A 74 8.09 -0.48 -14.57
N ILE A 75 7.62 -1.64 -15.02
CA ILE A 75 6.32 -2.21 -14.65
C ILE A 75 6.56 -3.40 -13.74
N VAL A 76 5.88 -3.43 -12.58
CA VAL A 76 5.87 -4.60 -11.71
C VAL A 76 4.44 -5.02 -11.39
N ARG A 77 4.15 -6.31 -11.50
CA ARG A 77 2.84 -6.88 -11.15
C ARG A 77 2.81 -7.24 -9.67
N ARG A 78 1.90 -6.60 -8.92
CA ARG A 78 1.68 -6.89 -7.51
C ARG A 78 1.01 -8.26 -7.30
N PRO A 79 1.25 -8.94 -6.17
CA PRO A 79 0.48 -10.12 -5.78
C PRO A 79 -0.95 -9.81 -5.36
N THR A 80 -1.25 -8.56 -4.99
CA THR A 80 -2.58 -8.06 -4.62
C THR A 80 -3.36 -7.56 -5.83
N GLY A 81 -4.64 -7.29 -5.64
CA GLY A 81 -5.54 -6.78 -6.68
C GLY A 81 -5.37 -5.27 -6.94
N GLY A 82 -6.41 -4.70 -7.54
CA GLY A 82 -6.51 -3.28 -7.88
C GLY A 82 -6.02 -2.96 -9.29
N GLY A 83 -6.06 -1.68 -9.65
CA GLY A 83 -5.65 -1.16 -10.95
C GLY A 83 -4.18 -0.73 -10.99
N ILE A 84 -3.89 0.23 -11.87
CA ILE A 84 -2.56 0.79 -12.09
C ILE A 84 -2.26 1.84 -11.02
N VAL A 85 -1.06 1.81 -10.45
CA VAL A 85 -0.54 2.83 -9.54
C VAL A 85 0.81 3.31 -10.04
N PHE A 86 0.98 4.62 -10.17
CA PHE A 86 2.27 5.24 -10.48
C PHE A 86 2.99 5.62 -9.18
N HIS A 87 4.24 5.26 -9.10
CA HIS A 87 5.10 5.45 -7.95
C HIS A 87 6.26 6.40 -8.26
N GLY A 88 6.88 6.90 -7.20
CA GLY A 88 8.03 7.79 -7.26
C GLY A 88 7.92 8.97 -6.30
N ASN A 89 6.70 9.43 -6.04
CA ASN A 89 6.42 10.50 -5.07
C ASN A 89 5.50 10.07 -3.93
N ASP A 90 5.22 8.80 -3.82
CA ASP A 90 4.38 8.21 -2.80
C ASP A 90 5.19 7.56 -1.67
N ILE A 91 4.53 7.30 -0.56
CA ILE A 91 4.93 6.30 0.41
C ILE A 91 3.99 5.11 0.26
N THR A 92 4.56 3.95 0.16
CA THR A 92 3.81 2.70 0.05
C THR A 92 3.91 1.94 1.37
N PHE A 93 2.89 1.15 1.70
CA PHE A 93 2.93 0.26 2.85
C PHE A 93 2.48 -1.14 2.49
N SER A 94 2.97 -2.11 3.24
CA SER A 94 2.43 -3.46 3.25
C SER A 94 2.19 -3.94 4.68
N ILE A 95 1.10 -4.71 4.86
CA ILE A 95 0.78 -5.39 6.11
C ILE A 95 0.74 -6.87 5.81
N VAL A 96 1.54 -7.63 6.55
CA VAL A 96 1.53 -9.09 6.55
C VAL A 96 1.03 -9.53 7.91
N LYS A 97 -0.03 -10.35 7.96
CA LYS A 97 -0.53 -10.91 9.21
C LYS A 97 -1.03 -12.33 9.03
N GLY A 98 -0.74 -13.18 9.98
CA GLY A 98 -1.32 -14.51 10.08
C GLY A 98 -2.81 -14.46 10.44
N ARG A 99 -3.53 -15.52 10.09
CA ARG A 99 -4.91 -15.71 10.52
C ARG A 99 -4.96 -15.99 12.02
N THR A 100 -5.82 -15.30 12.72
CA THR A 100 -6.15 -15.56 14.12
C THR A 100 -7.65 -15.85 14.19
N PRO A 101 -8.08 -17.12 14.30
CA PRO A 101 -9.49 -17.48 14.39
C PRO A 101 -10.21 -16.69 15.50
N GLY A 102 -11.41 -16.17 15.20
CA GLY A 102 -12.20 -15.37 16.11
C GLY A 102 -11.76 -13.89 16.23
N ASN A 103 -10.66 -13.49 15.63
CA ASN A 103 -10.26 -12.09 15.61
C ASN A 103 -11.03 -11.32 14.51
N ARG A 104 -11.59 -10.16 14.86
CA ARG A 104 -12.31 -9.28 13.92
C ARG A 104 -11.46 -8.82 12.73
N LEU A 105 -10.12 -8.82 12.85
CA LEU A 105 -9.21 -8.55 11.73
C LEU A 105 -9.31 -9.58 10.58
N GLU A 106 -10.06 -10.66 10.75
CA GLU A 106 -10.38 -11.61 9.68
C GLU A 106 -11.52 -11.13 8.78
N ASP A 107 -12.37 -10.23 9.26
CA ASP A 107 -13.32 -9.49 8.43
C ASP A 107 -12.56 -8.47 7.59
N ILE A 108 -12.65 -8.62 6.27
CA ILE A 108 -11.90 -7.75 5.35
C ILE A 108 -12.40 -6.31 5.36
N SER A 109 -13.69 -6.10 5.57
CA SER A 109 -14.30 -4.77 5.63
C SER A 109 -13.83 -4.04 6.88
N TYR A 110 -13.87 -4.70 8.02
CA TYR A 110 -13.34 -4.14 9.27
C TYR A 110 -11.83 -3.87 9.19
N PHE A 111 -11.07 -4.78 8.59
CA PHE A 111 -9.64 -4.59 8.38
C PHE A 111 -9.34 -3.37 7.49
N TYR A 112 -10.11 -3.19 6.41
CA TYR A 112 -10.00 -2.02 5.54
C TYR A 112 -10.39 -0.72 6.24
N GLU A 113 -11.46 -0.75 7.04
CA GLU A 113 -11.87 0.40 7.86
C GLU A 113 -10.74 0.85 8.80
N LEU A 114 -10.09 -0.09 9.50
CA LEU A 114 -8.96 0.23 10.39
C LEU A 114 -7.78 0.82 9.63
N ILE A 115 -7.44 0.28 8.45
CA ILE A 115 -6.38 0.84 7.60
C ILE A 115 -6.73 2.28 7.22
N GLY A 116 -7.95 2.51 6.75
CA GLY A 116 -8.42 3.84 6.38
C GLY A 116 -8.34 4.83 7.56
N LYS A 117 -8.87 4.44 8.72
CA LYS A 117 -8.77 5.25 9.96
C LYS A 117 -7.31 5.54 10.35
N SER A 118 -6.42 4.57 10.16
CA SER A 118 -4.99 4.77 10.45
C SER A 118 -4.35 5.79 9.51
N ILE A 119 -4.66 5.72 8.22
CA ILE A 119 -4.14 6.67 7.23
C ILE A 119 -4.72 8.06 7.50
N SER A 120 -6.04 8.19 7.65
CA SER A 120 -6.68 9.48 7.95
C SER A 120 -6.14 10.11 9.21
N GLY A 121 -6.08 9.36 10.32
CA GLY A 121 -5.57 9.88 11.58
C GLY A 121 -4.09 10.30 11.52
N GLY A 122 -3.27 9.61 10.70
CA GLY A 122 -1.89 10.03 10.45
C GLY A 122 -1.81 11.33 9.65
N LEU A 123 -2.67 11.51 8.66
CA LEU A 123 -2.75 12.71 7.84
C LEU A 123 -3.36 13.91 8.59
N GLU A 124 -4.38 13.68 9.41
CA GLU A 124 -5.01 14.72 10.21
C GLU A 124 -4.05 15.35 11.21
N ARG A 125 -3.16 14.57 11.82
CA ARG A 125 -2.07 15.09 12.68
C ARG A 125 -1.11 16.01 11.93
N LEU A 126 -1.04 15.85 10.62
CA LEU A 126 -0.27 16.70 9.72
C LEU A 126 -1.12 17.85 9.13
N GLY A 127 -2.36 18.02 9.67
CA GLY A 127 -3.27 19.10 9.33
C GLY A 127 -3.94 18.96 7.96
N PHE A 128 -4.09 17.73 7.44
CA PHE A 128 -4.92 17.45 6.28
C PHE A 128 -6.34 17.11 6.74
N THR A 129 -7.35 17.54 5.98
CA THR A 129 -8.73 17.10 6.15
C THR A 129 -8.98 15.95 5.19
N CYS A 130 -9.28 14.78 5.74
CA CYS A 130 -9.51 13.55 5.00
C CYS A 130 -10.98 13.16 5.00
N THR A 131 -11.43 12.56 3.90
CA THR A 131 -12.74 11.91 3.82
C THR A 131 -12.57 10.49 3.29
N PHE A 132 -13.46 9.58 3.73
CA PHE A 132 -13.56 8.24 3.17
C PHE A 132 -14.47 8.26 1.94
N TYR A 133 -14.12 7.49 0.93
CA TYR A 133 -15.04 7.21 -0.15
C TYR A 133 -15.98 6.07 0.27
N LEU A 134 -17.26 6.40 0.46
CA LEU A 134 -18.34 5.45 0.75
C LEU A 134 -19.34 5.54 -0.40
N PRO A 135 -19.50 4.51 -1.23
CA PRO A 135 -20.35 4.55 -2.42
C PRO A 135 -21.82 4.87 -2.14
N GLU A 136 -22.34 4.49 -0.97
CA GLU A 136 -23.73 4.75 -0.55
C GLU A 136 -23.98 6.23 -0.28
N GLU A 137 -22.98 6.98 0.19
CA GLU A 137 -23.08 8.43 0.40
C GLU A 137 -23.03 9.20 -0.93
N ALA A 138 -22.40 8.64 -1.95
CA ALA A 138 -22.36 9.21 -3.29
C ALA A 138 -23.73 9.20 -3.99
N ALA A 139 -24.66 8.35 -3.55
CA ALA A 139 -26.02 8.27 -4.10
C ALA A 139 -26.95 9.41 -3.61
N HIS A 140 -26.59 10.09 -2.52
CA HIS A 140 -27.40 11.17 -1.92
C HIS A 140 -26.87 12.58 -2.14
N HIS A 141 -25.64 12.71 -2.61
CA HIS A 141 -25.09 13.99 -3.04
C HIS A 141 -24.82 13.94 -4.54
N SER A 142 -25.34 14.97 -5.25
CA SER A 142 -25.03 15.23 -6.67
C SER A 142 -23.58 14.85 -6.97
N GLU A 143 -23.39 14.06 -8.02
CA GLU A 143 -22.10 13.46 -8.45
C GLU A 143 -20.88 14.23 -7.93
N PRO A 144 -19.98 13.61 -7.17
CA PRO A 144 -18.74 14.28 -6.83
C PRO A 144 -18.14 14.68 -8.16
N LYS A 145 -17.99 15.99 -8.39
CA LYS A 145 -17.27 16.53 -9.55
C LYS A 145 -15.81 16.14 -9.35
N ILE A 146 -15.51 14.86 -9.59
CA ILE A 146 -14.16 14.36 -9.74
C ILE A 146 -13.68 15.05 -11.01
N LYS A 147 -12.98 16.18 -10.87
CA LYS A 147 -12.30 16.80 -12.00
C LYS A 147 -11.21 15.84 -12.45
N PRO A 148 -11.39 15.12 -13.57
CA PRO A 148 -10.30 14.34 -14.12
C PRO A 148 -9.19 15.31 -14.46
N LEU A 149 -8.00 15.04 -13.99
CA LEU A 149 -6.79 15.72 -14.42
C LEU A 149 -6.58 15.32 -15.90
N ASN A 150 -7.08 16.16 -16.82
CA ASN A 150 -7.08 16.02 -18.27
C ASN A 150 -8.09 15.03 -18.87
N ASN A 151 -9.05 15.58 -19.60
CA ASN A 151 -10.25 14.99 -20.23
C ASN A 151 -10.05 13.93 -21.31
N HIS A 152 -8.88 13.32 -21.51
CA HIS A 152 -8.65 12.34 -22.57
C HIS A 152 -8.25 10.93 -22.13
N LEU A 153 -8.28 10.62 -20.81
CA LEU A 153 -7.90 9.30 -20.30
C LEU A 153 -8.95 8.65 -19.38
N ALA A 154 -10.18 9.13 -19.38
CA ALA A 154 -11.23 8.76 -18.42
C ALA A 154 -11.88 7.38 -18.63
N GLN A 155 -11.41 6.53 -19.53
CA GLN A 155 -12.04 5.24 -19.83
C GLN A 155 -11.28 4.00 -19.35
N GLN A 156 -10.19 4.13 -18.59
CA GLN A 156 -9.45 2.98 -18.09
C GLN A 156 -9.24 3.10 -16.57
N SER A 157 -9.57 2.03 -15.86
CA SER A 157 -9.56 1.92 -14.40
C SER A 157 -8.16 2.11 -13.78
N PHE A 158 -7.77 3.37 -13.58
CA PHE A 158 -6.64 3.70 -12.73
C PHE A 158 -7.06 3.60 -11.27
N CYS A 159 -6.39 2.79 -10.47
CA CYS A 159 -6.60 2.77 -9.03
C CYS A 159 -6.37 4.13 -8.37
N SER A 160 -5.51 4.96 -8.97
CA SER A 160 -5.22 6.31 -8.47
C SER A 160 -6.28 7.36 -8.84
N VAL A 161 -7.26 7.04 -9.69
CA VAL A 161 -8.27 8.00 -10.16
C VAL A 161 -9.67 7.59 -9.72
N THR A 162 -10.03 6.31 -9.84
CA THR A 162 -11.37 5.83 -9.46
C THR A 162 -11.36 5.38 -8.00
N PRO A 163 -12.10 6.05 -7.10
CA PRO A 163 -12.18 5.65 -5.72
C PRO A 163 -12.88 4.29 -5.56
N ALA A 164 -12.41 3.50 -4.61
CA ALA A 164 -13.07 2.29 -4.11
C ALA A 164 -13.44 2.50 -2.65
N MET A 165 -14.34 1.68 -2.12
CA MET A 165 -14.78 1.75 -0.73
C MET A 165 -13.56 1.81 0.21
N TYR A 166 -13.59 2.73 1.17
CA TYR A 166 -12.54 3.09 2.13
C TYR A 166 -11.29 3.76 1.56
N ASP A 167 -11.24 4.10 0.28
CA ASP A 167 -10.18 4.98 -0.22
C ASP A 167 -10.21 6.35 0.46
N ILE A 168 -9.05 6.96 0.62
CA ILE A 168 -8.91 8.25 1.30
C ILE A 168 -8.84 9.36 0.26
N LEU A 169 -9.66 10.37 0.49
CA LEU A 169 -9.74 11.57 -0.35
C LEU A 169 -9.27 12.80 0.44
N ILE A 170 -8.55 13.70 -0.24
CA ILE A 170 -8.28 15.07 0.19
C ILE A 170 -8.80 16.02 -0.89
N ASN A 171 -9.68 16.96 -0.53
CA ASN A 171 -10.30 17.88 -1.47
C ASN A 171 -10.95 17.17 -2.68
N GLY A 172 -11.60 16.04 -2.45
CA GLY A 172 -12.25 15.21 -3.48
C GLY A 172 -11.29 14.42 -4.38
N SER A 173 -9.97 14.51 -4.16
CA SER A 173 -8.97 13.74 -4.91
C SER A 173 -8.51 12.55 -4.10
N LYS A 174 -8.45 11.37 -4.73
CA LYS A 174 -7.91 10.16 -4.10
C LYS A 174 -6.43 10.31 -3.82
N VAL A 175 -6.04 10.15 -2.56
CA VAL A 175 -4.65 10.22 -2.10
C VAL A 175 -4.13 8.89 -1.58
N ALA A 176 -5.00 7.96 -1.19
CA ALA A 176 -4.59 6.63 -0.77
C ALA A 176 -5.58 5.57 -1.23
N GLY A 177 -5.05 4.37 -1.48
CA GLY A 177 -5.82 3.18 -1.76
C GLY A 177 -5.01 1.93 -1.40
N TYR A 178 -5.71 0.83 -1.16
CA TYR A 178 -5.10 -0.42 -0.74
C TYR A 178 -5.90 -1.63 -1.20
N ALA A 179 -5.22 -2.77 -1.29
CA ALA A 179 -5.82 -4.04 -1.67
C ALA A 179 -5.16 -5.18 -0.90
N ALA A 180 -5.95 -6.18 -0.52
CA ALA A 180 -5.46 -7.35 0.20
C ALA A 180 -5.60 -8.64 -0.63
N ARG A 181 -4.74 -9.60 -0.30
CA ARG A 181 -4.81 -10.98 -0.76
C ARG A 181 -4.66 -11.91 0.43
N LYS A 182 -5.57 -12.87 0.55
CA LYS A 182 -5.47 -13.97 1.52
C LYS A 182 -4.93 -15.23 0.84
N SER A 183 -3.93 -15.85 1.43
CA SER A 183 -3.34 -17.10 0.94
C SER A 183 -2.75 -17.89 2.09
N GLN A 184 -3.01 -19.18 2.17
CA GLN A 184 -2.44 -20.11 3.16
C GLN A 184 -2.55 -19.63 4.62
N GLY A 185 -3.66 -18.98 4.96
CA GLY A 185 -3.88 -18.47 6.30
C GLY A 185 -3.10 -17.19 6.63
N VAL A 186 -2.55 -16.51 5.64
CA VAL A 186 -1.88 -15.21 5.79
C VAL A 186 -2.55 -14.17 4.89
N THR A 187 -2.69 -12.96 5.40
CA THR A 187 -3.16 -11.80 4.64
C THR A 187 -1.98 -10.89 4.33
N LEU A 188 -1.79 -10.59 3.06
CA LEU A 188 -0.95 -9.50 2.56
C LEU A 188 -1.86 -8.36 2.11
N CYS A 189 -1.72 -7.18 2.70
CA CYS A 189 -2.34 -5.95 2.21
C CYS A 189 -1.25 -5.00 1.74
N GLN A 190 -1.42 -4.41 0.57
CA GLN A 190 -0.53 -3.39 0.01
C GLN A 190 -1.34 -2.14 -0.28
N GLY A 191 -0.80 -0.98 0.08
CA GLY A 191 -1.43 0.30 -0.18
C GLY A 191 -0.40 1.40 -0.44
N TYR A 192 -0.85 2.48 -1.06
CA TYR A 192 -0.04 3.66 -1.35
C TYR A 192 -0.69 4.92 -0.78
N LEU A 193 0.12 5.93 -0.55
CA LEU A 193 -0.28 7.26 -0.10
C LEU A 193 0.51 8.32 -0.91
N ASP A 194 -0.18 9.07 -1.75
CA ASP A 194 0.38 10.17 -2.55
C ASP A 194 -0.24 11.50 -2.12
N VAL A 195 0.41 12.17 -1.19
CA VAL A 195 0.05 13.50 -0.69
C VAL A 195 1.07 14.58 -1.08
N PHE A 196 2.06 14.23 -1.89
CA PHE A 196 3.18 15.14 -2.17
C PHE A 196 2.78 16.41 -2.88
N LYS A 197 1.78 16.38 -3.75
CA LYS A 197 1.27 17.58 -4.44
C LYS A 197 0.65 18.55 -3.45
N ASP A 198 -0.19 18.04 -2.55
CA ASP A 198 -0.87 18.84 -1.53
C ASP A 198 0.12 19.30 -0.46
N TRP A 199 1.11 18.48 -0.13
CA TRP A 199 2.16 18.83 0.82
C TRP A 199 3.06 19.96 0.32
N LYS A 200 3.56 19.87 -0.92
CA LYS A 200 4.39 20.94 -1.51
C LYS A 200 3.68 22.31 -1.52
N ARG A 201 2.35 22.28 -1.71
CA ARG A 201 1.52 23.49 -1.63
C ARG A 201 1.43 24.04 -0.20
N LYS A 202 1.37 23.14 0.79
CA LYS A 202 1.19 23.49 2.21
C LYS A 202 2.52 23.76 2.93
N TYR A 203 3.56 23.02 2.60
CA TYR A 203 4.85 23.05 3.29
C TYR A 203 6.03 23.10 2.30
N ARG A 204 6.97 24.00 2.50
CA ARG A 204 8.21 24.12 1.70
C ARG A 204 9.32 23.17 2.18
N ASN A 205 8.98 21.95 2.56
CA ASN A 205 9.93 20.99 3.11
C ASN A 205 10.59 20.10 2.03
N SER A 206 11.78 19.57 2.32
CA SER A 206 12.41 18.56 1.47
C SER A 206 11.61 17.26 1.48
N ARG A 207 11.70 16.49 0.37
CA ARG A 207 11.03 15.18 0.23
C ARG A 207 11.34 14.24 1.39
N THR A 208 12.61 14.12 1.78
CA THR A 208 13.04 13.25 2.89
C THR A 208 12.36 13.63 4.19
N LYS A 209 12.29 14.92 4.51
CA LYS A 209 11.62 15.41 5.72
C LYS A 209 10.12 15.06 5.70
N ILE A 210 9.47 15.20 4.56
CA ILE A 210 8.06 14.85 4.37
C ILE A 210 7.85 13.35 4.60
N ILE A 211 8.70 12.50 4.01
CA ILE A 211 8.61 11.05 4.16
C ILE A 211 8.76 10.64 5.63
N ASN A 212 9.73 11.18 6.34
CA ASN A 212 9.93 10.87 7.77
C ASN A 212 8.73 11.30 8.61
N LEU A 213 8.21 12.51 8.39
CA LEU A 213 7.02 12.99 9.08
C LEU A 213 5.78 12.11 8.81
N LEU A 214 5.59 11.68 7.55
CA LEU A 214 4.52 10.76 7.18
C LEU A 214 4.71 9.40 7.89
N PHE A 215 5.92 8.84 7.83
CA PHE A 215 6.23 7.57 8.49
C PHE A 215 5.89 7.60 9.98
N ASP A 216 6.38 8.60 10.71
CA ASP A 216 6.18 8.71 12.16
C ASP A 216 4.69 8.85 12.52
N ASN A 217 3.96 9.70 11.79
CA ASN A 217 2.54 9.93 12.06
C ASN A 217 1.67 8.73 11.65
N LEU A 218 1.98 8.07 10.53
CA LEU A 218 1.29 6.86 10.11
C LEU A 218 1.56 5.72 11.08
N ALA A 219 2.82 5.44 11.43
CA ALA A 219 3.16 4.40 12.40
C ALA A 219 2.44 4.61 13.74
N SER A 220 2.46 5.84 14.27
CA SER A 220 1.73 6.18 15.49
C SER A 220 0.22 5.97 15.35
N SER A 221 -0.36 6.34 14.22
CA SER A 221 -1.79 6.18 13.97
C SER A 221 -2.18 4.70 13.83
N PHE A 222 -1.43 3.91 13.07
CA PHE A 222 -1.65 2.46 12.97
C PHE A 222 -1.56 1.78 14.34
N LYS A 223 -0.55 2.12 15.14
CA LYS A 223 -0.41 1.61 16.52
C LYS A 223 -1.68 1.83 17.33
N ASN A 224 -2.20 3.06 17.33
CA ASN A 224 -3.36 3.43 18.13
C ASN A 224 -4.66 2.79 17.61
N VAL A 225 -4.89 2.84 16.30
CA VAL A 225 -6.15 2.37 15.70
C VAL A 225 -6.26 0.84 15.75
N PHE A 226 -5.16 0.12 15.53
CA PHE A 226 -5.13 -1.34 15.63
C PHE A 226 -5.01 -1.86 17.06
N GLY A 227 -4.70 -0.99 18.04
CA GLY A 227 -4.46 -1.41 19.44
C GLY A 227 -3.26 -2.33 19.58
N ILE A 228 -2.19 -2.07 18.81
CA ILE A 228 -0.98 -2.90 18.76
C ILE A 228 0.23 -2.16 19.31
N THR A 229 1.29 -2.90 19.58
CA THR A 229 2.63 -2.35 19.84
C THR A 229 3.54 -2.63 18.65
N PHE A 230 4.57 -1.81 18.47
CA PHE A 230 5.56 -2.01 17.43
C PHE A 230 6.93 -2.31 18.03
N THR A 231 7.60 -3.31 17.45
CA THR A 231 9.04 -3.50 17.59
C THR A 231 9.69 -3.03 16.29
N PRO A 232 10.51 -1.95 16.31
CA PRO A 232 11.32 -1.56 15.16
C PRO A 232 12.19 -2.74 14.72
N ALA A 233 12.19 -3.02 13.43
CA ALA A 233 12.87 -4.19 12.88
C ALA A 233 13.53 -3.88 11.55
N GLN A 234 14.56 -4.66 11.24
CA GLN A 234 15.16 -4.78 9.91
C GLN A 234 14.76 -6.12 9.30
N LEU A 235 14.93 -6.25 7.98
CA LEU A 235 14.84 -7.56 7.34
C LEU A 235 15.94 -8.46 7.88
N THR A 236 15.62 -9.69 8.22
CA THR A 236 16.61 -10.71 8.57
C THR A 236 17.42 -11.11 7.34
N GLU A 237 18.59 -11.73 7.52
CA GLU A 237 19.41 -12.20 6.40
C GLU A 237 18.68 -13.27 5.58
N GLU A 238 17.86 -14.09 6.22
CA GLU A 238 17.02 -15.08 5.54
C GLU A 238 15.91 -14.40 4.69
N GLU A 239 15.26 -13.36 5.22
CA GLU A 239 14.26 -12.60 4.49
C GLU A 239 14.88 -11.88 3.29
N LYS A 240 16.06 -11.29 3.45
CA LYS A 240 16.82 -10.66 2.35
C LYS A 240 17.18 -11.67 1.28
N THR A 241 17.77 -12.79 1.68
CA THR A 241 18.16 -13.88 0.77
C THR A 241 16.95 -14.40 -0.01
N LEU A 242 15.83 -14.62 0.68
CA LEU A 242 14.59 -15.06 0.05
C LEU A 242 14.04 -13.99 -0.91
N ALA A 243 14.06 -12.71 -0.51
CA ALA A 243 13.62 -11.62 -1.37
C ALA A 243 14.45 -11.52 -2.66
N TYR A 244 15.78 -11.65 -2.59
CA TYR A 244 16.63 -11.69 -3.80
C TYR A 244 16.25 -12.85 -4.73
N LYS A 245 16.06 -14.06 -4.18
CA LYS A 245 15.63 -15.23 -4.96
C LYS A 245 14.27 -15.01 -5.63
N ILE A 246 13.32 -14.41 -4.89
CA ILE A 246 11.98 -14.12 -5.42
C ILE A 246 12.05 -13.04 -6.49
N ARG A 247 12.82 -11.96 -6.28
CA ARG A 247 13.02 -10.92 -7.27
C ARG A 247 13.49 -11.50 -8.57
N ASP A 248 14.60 -12.25 -8.54
CA ASP A 248 15.26 -12.76 -9.74
C ASP A 248 14.43 -13.81 -10.49
N LYS A 249 13.72 -14.68 -9.74
CA LYS A 249 12.91 -15.76 -10.34
C LYS A 249 11.48 -15.34 -10.71
N LYS A 250 11.03 -14.17 -10.28
CA LYS A 250 9.64 -13.77 -10.48
C LYS A 250 9.50 -12.29 -10.87
N TYR A 251 9.78 -11.37 -9.94
CA TYR A 251 9.40 -9.97 -10.14
C TYR A 251 10.27 -9.24 -11.17
N ALA A 252 11.51 -9.63 -11.37
CA ALA A 252 12.36 -9.11 -12.45
C ALA A 252 12.11 -9.80 -13.80
N CYS A 253 11.19 -10.77 -13.88
CA CYS A 253 10.93 -11.53 -15.09
C CYS A 253 9.69 -11.01 -15.83
N ASN A 254 9.79 -10.96 -17.16
CA ASN A 254 8.67 -10.56 -18.03
C ASN A 254 7.51 -11.55 -17.94
N GLU A 255 7.77 -12.85 -17.77
CA GLU A 255 6.77 -13.90 -17.64
C GLU A 255 5.80 -13.65 -16.48
N TRP A 256 6.26 -12.99 -15.43
CA TRP A 256 5.40 -12.58 -14.34
C TRP A 256 4.68 -11.26 -14.61
N ASN A 257 5.43 -10.24 -15.02
CA ASN A 257 4.92 -8.87 -15.14
C ASN A 257 3.98 -8.71 -16.33
N TYR A 258 4.26 -9.42 -17.43
CA TYR A 258 3.53 -9.33 -18.69
C TYR A 258 2.56 -10.48 -18.94
N ARG A 259 2.38 -11.39 -17.98
CA ARG A 259 1.36 -12.42 -18.07
C ARG A 259 -0.04 -11.81 -18.15
N ARG A 260 -0.91 -12.37 -19.00
CA ARG A 260 -2.29 -11.91 -19.32
C ARG A 260 -2.36 -10.73 -20.25
#